data_01671bd14bb50b2ca758efa1294e0236
#
_entry.id   01671bd14bb50b2ca758efa1294e0236
#
_cell.length_a   1.000
_cell.length_b   1.000
_cell.length_c   1.000
_cell.angle_alpha   90.00
_cell.angle_beta   90.00
_cell.angle_gamma   90.00
#
_symmetry.space_group_name_H-M   'P 1'
#
loop_
_entity.id
_entity.type
_entity.pdbx_description
1 polymer ?
#
loop_
_entity_poly.entity_id
_entity_poly.type
_entity_poly.pdbx_seq_one_letter_code
_entity_poly.pdbx_strand_id
1 'polypeptide(L)'
;MPVSRFMAAANAEYYARATTIGAAGDFITAPEISQMFGELIGAWIADLWDRAGRPAMHYVELGPGRGTLAADALRTMAKAGLTPSVHFVETSPRLRAEQAGRVPDAIWHDEISTLPADGPLVVVANEFFDALPIEQIVRGAGGWHRRLVACQDALFLPIAGPLVPETIVPEHLRDAAVGSLIESSPTSVAVVRDLAARLARQGGATLMVDYGYDGPALGETLQAVRGHGFANPFDTPGQ
;
A
#
# COMPACT_ATOMS: atom_id res chain seq x y z
N MET A 1 6.43 21.55 -2.76
CA MET A 1 5.77 20.70 -1.72
C MET A 1 6.64 19.50 -1.42
N PRO A 2 6.52 18.81 -0.24
CA PRO A 2 7.20 17.54 -0.01
C PRO A 2 6.82 16.48 -1.04
N VAL A 3 7.75 15.53 -1.33
CA VAL A 3 7.49 14.40 -2.26
C VAL A 3 6.29 13.58 -1.80
N SER A 4 6.14 13.35 -0.51
CA SER A 4 4.98 12.63 0.04
C SER A 4 3.63 13.29 -0.31
N ARG A 5 3.54 14.60 -0.22
CA ARG A 5 2.30 15.34 -0.60
C ARG A 5 2.06 15.33 -2.10
N PHE A 6 3.13 15.39 -2.89
CA PHE A 6 3.04 15.26 -4.35
C PHE A 6 2.52 13.87 -4.75
N MET A 7 3.11 12.80 -4.20
CA MET A 7 2.70 11.43 -4.43
C MET A 7 1.25 11.19 -3.99
N ALA A 8 0.86 11.66 -2.80
CA ALA A 8 -0.52 11.52 -2.32
C ALA A 8 -1.54 12.19 -3.27
N ALA A 9 -1.22 13.39 -3.78
CA ALA A 9 -2.09 14.10 -4.71
C ALA A 9 -2.17 13.39 -6.07
N ALA A 10 -1.04 12.90 -6.58
CA ALA A 10 -0.99 12.15 -7.84
C ALA A 10 -1.79 10.84 -7.74
N ASN A 11 -1.63 10.10 -6.65
CA ASN A 11 -2.38 8.86 -6.41
C ASN A 11 -3.88 9.11 -6.27
N ALA A 12 -4.29 10.15 -5.54
CA ALA A 12 -5.70 10.51 -5.41
C ALA A 12 -6.35 10.79 -6.77
N GLU A 13 -5.67 11.55 -7.63
CA GLU A 13 -6.13 11.82 -8.99
C GLU A 13 -6.16 10.56 -9.86
N TYR A 14 -5.11 9.72 -9.77
CA TYR A 14 -5.00 8.48 -10.53
C TYR A 14 -6.13 7.50 -10.19
N TYR A 15 -6.33 7.20 -8.90
CA TYR A 15 -7.38 6.26 -8.48
C TYR A 15 -8.82 6.79 -8.59
N ALA A 16 -8.98 8.09 -8.83
CA ALA A 16 -10.29 8.67 -9.18
C ALA A 16 -10.68 8.40 -10.65
N ARG A 17 -9.72 8.09 -11.53
CA ARG A 17 -9.95 7.87 -12.97
C ARG A 17 -10.49 6.47 -13.30
N ALA A 18 -11.02 6.31 -14.51
CA ALA A 18 -11.88 5.17 -14.85
C ALA A 18 -11.17 3.83 -15.06
N THR A 19 -9.88 3.76 -15.43
CA THR A 19 -9.25 2.50 -15.83
C THR A 19 -7.80 2.43 -15.33
N THR A 20 -7.61 2.01 -14.10
CA THR A 20 -6.30 2.02 -13.45
C THR A 20 -5.71 0.63 -13.21
N ILE A 21 -6.54 -0.38 -12.93
CA ILE A 21 -6.10 -1.73 -12.52
C ILE A 21 -6.68 -2.78 -13.47
N GLY A 22 -5.88 -3.81 -13.80
CA GLY A 22 -6.23 -4.94 -14.64
C GLY A 22 -5.64 -4.87 -16.05
N ALA A 23 -5.93 -5.84 -16.91
CA ALA A 23 -5.34 -5.99 -18.24
C ALA A 23 -5.53 -4.79 -19.20
N ALA A 24 -6.52 -3.95 -18.93
CA ALA A 24 -6.76 -2.71 -19.68
C ALA A 24 -6.25 -1.45 -18.95
N GLY A 25 -5.62 -1.59 -17.79
CA GLY A 25 -5.05 -0.52 -16.99
C GLY A 25 -3.52 -0.45 -17.10
N ASP A 26 -2.91 0.39 -16.27
CA ASP A 26 -1.45 0.56 -16.24
C ASP A 26 -0.77 -0.52 -15.41
N PHE A 27 -1.47 -1.10 -14.43
CA PHE A 27 -0.95 -2.12 -13.52
C PHE A 27 -1.71 -3.44 -13.66
N ILE A 28 -0.95 -4.54 -13.74
CA ILE A 28 -1.47 -5.90 -13.61
C ILE A 28 -0.85 -6.49 -12.35
N THR A 29 -1.67 -6.69 -11.32
CA THR A 29 -1.27 -7.28 -10.05
C THR A 29 -1.47 -8.80 -10.04
N ALA A 30 -0.81 -9.52 -9.15
CA ALA A 30 -0.88 -10.98 -9.08
C ALA A 30 -2.32 -11.54 -9.04
N PRO A 31 -3.29 -10.93 -8.32
CA PRO A 31 -4.69 -11.37 -8.34
C PRO A 31 -5.37 -11.27 -9.71
N GLU A 32 -4.95 -10.31 -10.54
CA GLU A 32 -5.52 -10.13 -11.88
C GLU A 32 -4.88 -11.08 -12.93
N ILE A 33 -3.71 -11.64 -12.63
CA ILE A 33 -3.02 -12.62 -13.49
C ILE A 33 -3.57 -14.02 -13.27
N SER A 34 -3.78 -14.40 -12.00
CA SER A 34 -4.13 -15.78 -11.65
C SER A 34 -5.04 -15.85 -10.43
N GLN A 35 -6.21 -16.45 -10.63
CA GLN A 35 -7.14 -16.86 -9.58
C GLN A 35 -6.46 -17.69 -8.48
N MET A 36 -5.45 -18.48 -8.84
CA MET A 36 -4.72 -19.34 -7.91
C MET A 36 -4.05 -18.52 -6.79
N PHE A 37 -3.64 -17.28 -7.03
CA PHE A 37 -3.05 -16.43 -6.01
C PHE A 37 -4.04 -16.17 -4.86
N GLY A 38 -5.25 -15.73 -5.15
CA GLY A 38 -6.29 -15.54 -4.14
C GLY A 38 -6.74 -16.85 -3.49
N GLU A 39 -6.82 -17.95 -4.25
CA GLU A 39 -7.18 -19.27 -3.72
C GLU A 39 -6.14 -19.80 -2.72
N LEU A 40 -4.84 -19.59 -2.97
CA LEU A 40 -3.78 -20.00 -2.04
C LEU A 40 -3.81 -19.16 -0.75
N ILE A 41 -4.08 -17.87 -0.85
CA ILE A 41 -4.27 -17.00 0.33
C ILE A 41 -5.50 -17.45 1.11
N GLY A 42 -6.61 -17.73 0.45
CA GLY A 42 -7.82 -18.25 1.09
C GLY A 42 -7.58 -19.59 1.79
N ALA A 43 -6.81 -20.50 1.17
CA ALA A 43 -6.44 -21.78 1.78
C ALA A 43 -5.53 -21.60 3.01
N TRP A 44 -4.56 -20.70 2.94
CA TRP A 44 -3.71 -20.33 4.08
C TRP A 44 -4.54 -19.76 5.25
N ILE A 45 -5.49 -18.88 4.96
CA ILE A 45 -6.38 -18.31 5.99
C ILE A 45 -7.25 -19.41 6.62
N ALA A 46 -7.78 -20.32 5.82
CA ALA A 46 -8.60 -21.43 6.32
C ALA A 46 -7.80 -22.41 7.20
N ASP A 47 -6.53 -22.70 6.85
CA ASP A 47 -5.63 -23.52 7.67
C ASP A 47 -5.30 -22.81 9.00
N LEU A 48 -5.00 -21.50 8.94
CA LEU A 48 -4.75 -20.70 10.14
C LEU A 48 -5.96 -20.70 11.08
N TRP A 49 -7.15 -20.50 10.54
CA TRP A 49 -8.41 -20.50 11.27
C TRP A 49 -8.70 -21.88 11.91
N ASP A 50 -8.48 -22.95 11.18
CA ASP A 50 -8.68 -24.32 11.69
C ASP A 50 -7.74 -24.61 12.88
N ARG A 51 -6.46 -24.26 12.74
CA ARG A 51 -5.47 -24.38 13.82
C ARG A 51 -5.77 -23.52 15.05
N ALA A 52 -6.42 -22.38 14.84
CA ALA A 52 -6.85 -21.49 15.91
C ALA A 52 -8.11 -21.96 16.64
N GLY A 53 -8.69 -23.11 16.28
CA GLY A 53 -9.91 -23.65 16.89
C GLY A 53 -11.20 -23.06 16.32
N ARG A 54 -11.15 -22.52 15.11
CA ARG A 54 -12.30 -21.99 14.33
C ARG A 54 -13.06 -20.84 15.01
N PRO A 55 -12.38 -19.81 15.53
CA PRO A 55 -13.06 -18.67 16.12
C PRO A 55 -13.86 -17.89 15.09
N ALA A 56 -14.91 -17.16 15.52
CA ALA A 56 -15.48 -16.10 14.70
C ALA A 56 -14.40 -15.03 14.46
N MET A 57 -14.23 -14.60 13.22
CA MET A 57 -13.16 -13.68 12.82
C MET A 57 -13.60 -12.73 11.71
N HIS A 58 -12.82 -11.68 11.52
CA HIS A 58 -12.99 -10.74 10.42
C HIS A 58 -11.88 -10.92 9.38
N TYR A 59 -12.26 -10.98 8.10
CA TYR A 59 -11.35 -10.83 6.98
C TYR A 59 -11.24 -9.36 6.62
N VAL A 60 -10.03 -8.86 6.55
CA VAL A 60 -9.76 -7.45 6.21
C VAL A 60 -8.83 -7.42 5.01
N GLU A 61 -9.11 -6.60 4.00
CA GLU A 61 -8.17 -6.31 2.92
C GLU A 61 -7.91 -4.81 2.84
N LEU A 62 -6.61 -4.44 2.84
CA LEU A 62 -6.17 -3.07 2.66
C LEU A 62 -5.92 -2.82 1.18
N GLY A 63 -6.60 -1.83 0.60
CA GLY A 63 -6.49 -1.54 -0.82
C GLY A 63 -6.89 -2.72 -1.71
N PRO A 64 -8.11 -3.25 -1.63
CA PRO A 64 -8.52 -4.48 -2.32
C PRO A 64 -8.58 -4.34 -3.86
N GLY A 65 -8.20 -3.19 -4.40
CA GLY A 65 -8.26 -2.92 -5.82
C GLY A 65 -9.66 -3.18 -6.38
N ARG A 66 -9.79 -4.09 -7.33
CA ARG A 66 -11.09 -4.48 -7.91
C ARG A 66 -11.85 -5.51 -7.06
N GLY A 67 -11.27 -5.99 -5.96
CA GLY A 67 -11.84 -7.03 -5.10
C GLY A 67 -11.65 -8.46 -5.61
N THR A 68 -10.76 -8.67 -6.59
CA THR A 68 -10.50 -9.97 -7.22
C THR A 68 -9.88 -10.96 -6.23
N LEU A 69 -8.85 -10.52 -5.48
CA LEU A 69 -8.21 -11.34 -4.46
C LEU A 69 -9.22 -11.79 -3.39
N ALA A 70 -9.99 -10.86 -2.83
CA ALA A 70 -11.01 -11.17 -1.84
C ALA A 70 -12.03 -12.19 -2.35
N ALA A 71 -12.56 -12.01 -3.56
CA ALA A 71 -13.54 -12.92 -4.13
C ALA A 71 -12.99 -14.35 -4.26
N ASP A 72 -11.75 -14.51 -4.70
CA ASP A 72 -11.10 -15.82 -4.85
C ASP A 72 -10.77 -16.46 -3.50
N ALA A 73 -10.24 -15.67 -2.55
CA ALA A 73 -9.94 -16.13 -1.20
C ALA A 73 -11.19 -16.56 -0.44
N LEU A 74 -12.25 -15.75 -0.47
CA LEU A 74 -13.52 -16.03 0.19
C LEU A 74 -14.18 -17.30 -0.36
N ARG A 75 -14.12 -17.53 -1.68
CA ARG A 75 -14.62 -18.76 -2.30
C ARG A 75 -13.90 -20.01 -1.77
N THR A 76 -12.59 -19.91 -1.55
CA THR A 76 -11.79 -21.02 -1.01
C THR A 76 -12.04 -21.20 0.50
N MET A 77 -12.11 -20.13 1.27
CA MET A 77 -12.49 -20.18 2.68
C MET A 77 -13.87 -20.83 2.88
N ALA A 78 -14.85 -20.48 2.05
CA ALA A 78 -16.19 -21.06 2.12
C ALA A 78 -16.19 -22.59 1.90
N LYS A 79 -15.34 -23.12 0.99
CA LYS A 79 -15.17 -24.58 0.80
C LYS A 79 -14.64 -25.27 2.06
N ALA A 80 -13.86 -24.55 2.89
CA ALA A 80 -13.37 -25.04 4.17
C ALA A 80 -14.36 -24.80 5.33
N GLY A 81 -15.53 -24.21 5.08
CA GLY A 81 -16.54 -23.89 6.08
C GLY A 81 -16.32 -22.58 6.82
N LEU A 82 -15.39 -21.73 6.35
CA LEU A 82 -15.12 -20.42 6.93
C LEU A 82 -15.86 -19.33 6.12
N THR A 83 -16.76 -18.61 6.79
CA THR A 83 -17.49 -17.46 6.22
C THR A 83 -17.32 -16.24 7.15
N PRO A 84 -16.21 -15.50 7.03
CA PRO A 84 -15.93 -14.36 7.91
C PRO A 84 -16.77 -13.13 7.53
N SER A 85 -16.92 -12.18 8.46
CA SER A 85 -17.30 -10.81 8.09
C SER A 85 -16.17 -10.19 7.27
N VAL A 86 -16.53 -9.51 6.17
CA VAL A 86 -15.56 -8.95 5.22
C VAL A 86 -15.48 -7.44 5.36
N HIS A 87 -14.28 -6.92 5.49
CA HIS A 87 -14.00 -5.49 5.66
C HIS A 87 -12.95 -5.03 4.65
N PHE A 88 -13.22 -3.96 3.93
CA PHE A 88 -12.30 -3.35 2.98
C PHE A 88 -11.89 -1.96 3.45
N VAL A 89 -10.59 -1.67 3.47
CA VAL A 89 -10.08 -0.32 3.65
C VAL A 89 -9.79 0.24 2.27
N GLU A 90 -10.69 1.08 1.78
CA GLU A 90 -10.67 1.65 0.43
C GLU A 90 -11.29 3.03 0.44
N THR A 91 -10.62 4.02 -0.15
CA THR A 91 -11.10 5.41 -0.19
C THR A 91 -11.72 5.81 -1.53
N SER A 92 -11.45 5.06 -2.60
CA SER A 92 -11.99 5.35 -3.94
C SER A 92 -13.46 4.91 -4.06
N PRO A 93 -14.44 5.82 -4.25
CA PRO A 93 -15.83 5.45 -4.44
C PRO A 93 -16.05 4.55 -5.66
N ARG A 94 -15.23 4.74 -6.70
CA ARG A 94 -15.28 3.92 -7.91
C ARG A 94 -14.86 2.48 -7.64
N LEU A 95 -13.74 2.27 -6.95
CA LEU A 95 -13.29 0.92 -6.60
C LEU A 95 -14.26 0.24 -5.65
N ARG A 96 -14.85 0.96 -4.69
CA ARG A 96 -15.93 0.42 -3.84
C ARG A 96 -17.11 -0.10 -4.66
N ALA A 97 -17.49 0.59 -5.72
CA ALA A 97 -18.58 0.12 -6.59
C ALA A 97 -18.23 -1.16 -7.36
N GLU A 98 -16.98 -1.30 -7.83
CA GLU A 98 -16.49 -2.53 -8.46
C GLU A 98 -16.40 -3.69 -7.45
N GLN A 99 -15.90 -3.41 -6.25
CA GLN A 99 -15.80 -4.36 -5.14
C GLN A 99 -17.18 -4.88 -4.72
N ALA A 100 -18.18 -3.99 -4.63
CA ALA A 100 -19.56 -4.37 -4.30
C ALA A 100 -20.17 -5.34 -5.32
N GLY A 101 -19.75 -5.27 -6.59
CA GLY A 101 -20.16 -6.23 -7.61
C GLY A 101 -19.60 -7.64 -7.42
N ARG A 102 -18.46 -7.77 -6.72
CA ARG A 102 -17.78 -9.06 -6.46
C ARG A 102 -18.02 -9.60 -5.06
N VAL A 103 -18.05 -8.71 -4.07
CA VAL A 103 -18.22 -9.02 -2.65
C VAL A 103 -19.29 -8.09 -2.07
N PRO A 104 -20.57 -8.36 -2.35
CA PRO A 104 -21.68 -7.44 -2.04
C PRO A 104 -21.89 -7.24 -0.53
N ASP A 105 -21.49 -8.20 0.30
CA ASP A 105 -21.66 -8.15 1.75
C ASP A 105 -20.46 -7.52 2.48
N ALA A 106 -19.47 -6.96 1.75
CA ALA A 106 -18.35 -6.29 2.35
C ALA A 106 -18.77 -4.98 3.05
N ILE A 107 -18.03 -4.64 4.10
CA ILE A 107 -18.16 -3.38 4.84
C ILE A 107 -16.94 -2.51 4.50
N TRP A 108 -17.16 -1.28 4.02
CA TRP A 108 -16.08 -0.38 3.63
C TRP A 108 -15.71 0.58 4.75
N HIS A 109 -14.42 0.83 4.86
CA HIS A 109 -13.79 1.74 5.81
C HIS A 109 -12.90 2.74 5.05
N ASP A 110 -12.83 3.97 5.53
CA ASP A 110 -11.89 4.97 5.01
C ASP A 110 -10.50 4.81 5.64
N GLU A 111 -10.44 4.23 6.84
CA GLU A 111 -9.21 4.09 7.62
C GLU A 111 -9.25 2.86 8.54
N ILE A 112 -8.06 2.39 8.94
CA ILE A 112 -7.87 1.21 9.79
C ILE A 112 -8.50 1.41 11.18
N SER A 113 -8.57 2.64 11.66
CA SER A 113 -9.12 2.97 12.98
C SER A 113 -10.58 2.55 13.16
N THR A 114 -11.34 2.50 12.06
CA THR A 114 -12.77 2.17 12.05
C THR A 114 -13.07 0.67 11.89
N LEU A 115 -12.06 -0.16 11.72
CA LEU A 115 -12.21 -1.62 11.67
C LEU A 115 -12.80 -2.16 13.00
N PRO A 116 -13.52 -3.30 12.99
CA PRO A 116 -14.09 -3.89 14.20
C PRO A 116 -13.02 -4.16 15.26
N ALA A 117 -13.43 -4.03 16.53
CA ALA A 117 -12.58 -4.26 17.69
C ALA A 117 -12.93 -5.55 18.45
N ASP A 118 -13.96 -6.25 18.01
CA ASP A 118 -14.49 -7.48 18.59
C ASP A 118 -14.01 -8.70 17.78
N GLY A 119 -13.12 -9.46 18.30
CA GLY A 119 -12.61 -10.69 17.69
C GLY A 119 -11.36 -10.53 16.82
N PRO A 120 -10.78 -11.66 16.41
CA PRO A 120 -9.54 -11.69 15.64
C PRO A 120 -9.68 -11.08 14.25
N LEU A 121 -8.64 -10.38 13.78
CA LEU A 121 -8.54 -9.88 12.41
C LEU A 121 -7.55 -10.73 11.61
N VAL A 122 -7.93 -11.18 10.43
CA VAL A 122 -6.96 -11.64 9.42
C VAL A 122 -6.89 -10.59 8.32
N VAL A 123 -5.76 -9.90 8.26
CA VAL A 123 -5.54 -8.75 7.38
C VAL A 123 -4.66 -9.16 6.22
N VAL A 124 -5.09 -8.85 5.01
CA VAL A 124 -4.30 -9.01 3.78
C VAL A 124 -4.01 -7.63 3.19
N ALA A 125 -2.77 -7.40 2.82
CA ALA A 125 -2.33 -6.21 2.09
C ALA A 125 -1.44 -6.67 0.94
N ASN A 126 -1.93 -6.59 -0.29
CA ASN A 126 -1.18 -6.94 -1.48
C ASN A 126 -0.92 -5.69 -2.32
N GLU A 127 0.36 -5.36 -2.55
CA GLU A 127 0.77 -4.16 -3.30
C GLU A 127 0.02 -2.91 -2.78
N PHE A 128 0.04 -2.73 -1.45
CA PHE A 128 -0.62 -1.62 -0.76
C PHE A 128 0.38 -0.58 -0.25
N PHE A 129 1.52 -1.05 0.29
CA PHE A 129 2.50 -0.18 0.91
C PHE A 129 3.35 0.58 -0.11
N ASP A 130 3.59 0.01 -1.29
CA ASP A 130 4.29 0.66 -2.40
C ASP A 130 3.53 1.88 -2.95
N ALA A 131 2.20 1.88 -2.83
CA ALA A 131 1.35 3.02 -3.18
C ALA A 131 1.30 4.12 -2.10
N LEU A 132 1.80 3.86 -0.88
CA LEU A 132 1.74 4.85 0.20
C LEU A 132 2.80 5.95 0.04
N PRO A 133 2.47 7.20 0.42
CA PRO A 133 3.37 8.32 0.28
C PRO A 133 4.71 8.15 1.00
N ILE A 134 5.81 8.44 0.30
CA ILE A 134 7.17 8.38 0.83
C ILE A 134 7.75 9.78 1.06
N GLU A 135 8.65 9.90 2.02
CA GLU A 135 9.53 11.06 2.20
C GLU A 135 10.90 10.73 1.60
N GLN A 136 11.49 11.72 0.95
CA GLN A 136 12.84 11.62 0.39
C GLN A 136 13.75 12.69 0.98
N ILE A 137 15.00 12.30 1.29
CA ILE A 137 16.07 13.25 1.62
C ILE A 137 17.23 13.04 0.65
N VAL A 138 17.86 14.13 0.24
CA VAL A 138 18.97 14.14 -0.73
C VAL A 138 20.21 14.76 -0.11
N ARG A 139 21.37 14.18 -0.36
CA ARG A 139 22.66 14.68 0.10
C ARG A 139 23.10 15.87 -0.76
N GLY A 140 23.16 17.05 -0.18
CA GLY A 140 23.75 18.26 -0.76
C GLY A 140 25.16 18.51 -0.27
N ALA A 141 25.82 19.55 -0.79
CA ALA A 141 27.16 19.93 -0.34
C ALA A 141 27.22 20.36 1.14
N GLY A 142 26.11 20.92 1.66
CA GLY A 142 26.02 21.42 3.05
C GLY A 142 25.36 20.43 4.03
N GLY A 143 24.99 19.22 3.61
CA GLY A 143 24.30 18.27 4.47
C GLY A 143 23.15 17.57 3.74
N TRP A 144 22.29 16.91 4.51
CA TRP A 144 21.09 16.25 3.99
C TRP A 144 19.92 17.24 3.95
N HIS A 145 19.20 17.24 2.86
CA HIS A 145 18.06 18.14 2.62
C HIS A 145 16.79 17.32 2.39
N ARG A 146 15.64 17.79 2.87
CA ARG A 146 14.36 17.24 2.43
C ARG A 146 14.20 17.49 0.93
N ARG A 147 13.86 16.46 0.16
CA ARG A 147 13.55 16.65 -1.27
C ARG A 147 12.13 17.17 -1.41
N LEU A 148 11.98 18.20 -2.21
CA LEU A 148 10.71 18.85 -2.53
C LEU A 148 10.43 18.72 -4.02
N VAL A 149 9.16 18.88 -4.39
CA VAL A 149 8.73 19.06 -5.77
C VAL A 149 8.32 20.53 -5.96
N ALA A 150 9.02 21.22 -6.83
CA ALA A 150 8.65 22.55 -7.33
C ALA A 150 7.77 22.41 -8.58
N CYS A 151 6.95 23.42 -8.84
CA CYS A 151 6.19 23.54 -10.08
C CYS A 151 6.52 24.87 -10.73
N GLN A 152 6.98 24.84 -11.97
CA GLN A 152 7.24 26.01 -12.79
C GLN A 152 6.68 25.76 -14.19
N ASP A 153 5.78 26.62 -14.65
CA ASP A 153 5.16 26.53 -15.99
C ASP A 153 4.61 25.13 -16.33
N ALA A 154 3.93 24.51 -15.36
CA ALA A 154 3.42 23.13 -15.41
C ALA A 154 4.49 22.00 -15.44
N LEU A 155 5.76 22.33 -15.28
CA LEU A 155 6.83 21.34 -15.08
C LEU A 155 7.02 21.08 -13.58
N PHE A 156 7.00 19.81 -13.21
CA PHE A 156 7.32 19.38 -11.85
C PHE A 156 8.79 18.97 -11.79
N LEU A 157 9.53 19.60 -10.88
CA LEU A 157 10.96 19.35 -10.75
C LEU A 157 11.34 19.01 -9.31
N PRO A 158 12.08 17.93 -9.07
CA PRO A 158 12.61 17.64 -7.76
C PRO A 158 13.74 18.61 -7.41
N ILE A 159 13.66 19.22 -6.22
CA ILE A 159 14.64 20.18 -5.73
C ILE A 159 15.06 19.86 -4.29
N ALA A 160 16.26 20.30 -3.90
CA ALA A 160 16.69 20.29 -2.51
C ALA A 160 15.95 21.40 -1.73
N GLY A 161 15.30 21.01 -0.66
CA GLY A 161 14.60 21.92 0.25
C GLY A 161 15.44 22.24 1.52
N PRO A 162 14.79 22.43 2.68
CA PRO A 162 15.48 22.70 3.93
C PRO A 162 16.40 21.57 4.37
N LEU A 163 17.47 21.93 5.09
CA LEU A 163 18.32 20.98 5.80
C LEU A 163 17.50 20.17 6.79
N VAL A 164 17.81 18.88 6.92
CA VAL A 164 17.26 18.01 7.94
C VAL A 164 18.32 17.71 9.00
N PRO A 165 17.91 17.45 10.26
CA PRO A 165 18.85 17.05 11.31
C PRO A 165 19.56 15.75 10.91
N GLU A 166 20.87 15.71 11.09
CA GLU A 166 21.68 14.52 10.77
C GLU A 166 21.28 13.29 11.62
N THR A 167 20.65 13.52 12.76
CA THR A 167 20.13 12.47 13.65
C THR A 167 19.04 11.58 13.03
N ILE A 168 18.37 12.05 11.97
CA ILE A 168 17.38 11.23 11.25
C ILE A 168 18.04 10.37 10.15
N VAL A 169 19.31 10.61 9.84
CA VAL A 169 20.07 9.87 8.83
C VAL A 169 20.74 8.66 9.50
N PRO A 170 20.55 7.44 8.98
CA PRO A 170 21.27 6.27 9.48
C PRO A 170 22.78 6.52 9.50
N GLU A 171 23.45 6.14 10.57
CA GLU A 171 24.86 6.49 10.81
C GLU A 171 25.75 6.09 9.66
N HIS A 172 25.60 4.89 9.14
CA HIS A 172 26.38 4.34 8.03
C HIS A 172 26.13 5.02 6.66
N LEU A 173 25.11 5.89 6.56
CA LEU A 173 24.76 6.62 5.33
C LEU A 173 25.09 8.13 5.42
N ARG A 174 25.52 8.63 6.58
CA ARG A 174 25.74 10.08 6.77
C ARG A 174 26.77 10.68 5.83
N ASP A 175 27.82 9.91 5.53
CA ASP A 175 28.94 10.35 4.67
C ASP A 175 28.75 9.96 3.19
N ALA A 176 27.53 9.65 2.77
CA ALA A 176 27.22 9.31 1.39
C ALA A 176 27.58 10.48 0.43
N ALA A 177 27.84 10.15 -0.83
CA ALA A 177 28.21 11.11 -1.86
C ALA A 177 27.08 12.15 -2.09
N VAL A 178 27.46 13.37 -2.51
CA VAL A 178 26.48 14.40 -2.94
C VAL A 178 25.61 13.83 -4.07
N GLY A 179 24.32 14.03 -3.96
CA GLY A 179 23.32 13.44 -4.88
C GLY A 179 22.72 12.13 -4.39
N SER A 180 23.30 11.48 -3.37
CA SER A 180 22.70 10.28 -2.76
C SER A 180 21.32 10.61 -2.18
N LEU A 181 20.44 9.62 -2.24
CA LEU A 181 19.04 9.75 -1.84
C LEU A 181 18.68 8.64 -0.84
N ILE A 182 17.91 8.98 0.18
CA ILE A 182 17.33 8.05 1.14
C ILE A 182 15.82 8.25 1.13
N GLU A 183 15.10 7.14 1.15
CA GLU A 183 13.64 7.10 1.25
C GLU A 183 13.17 6.55 2.58
N SER A 184 12.03 7.02 3.03
CA SER A 184 11.31 6.48 4.18
C SER A 184 9.82 6.61 3.97
N SER A 185 9.04 5.70 4.55
CA SER A 185 7.58 5.78 4.53
C SER A 185 7.00 5.85 5.94
N PRO A 186 6.90 7.04 6.53
CA PRO A 186 6.26 7.23 7.83
C PRO A 186 4.82 6.73 7.86
N THR A 187 4.11 6.85 6.73
CA THR A 187 2.73 6.37 6.58
C THR A 187 2.66 4.84 6.71
N SER A 188 3.55 4.11 6.03
CA SER A 188 3.63 2.65 6.14
C SER A 188 3.94 2.22 7.57
N VAL A 189 4.88 2.91 8.24
CA VAL A 189 5.23 2.65 9.65
C VAL A 189 4.02 2.87 10.56
N ALA A 190 3.23 3.91 10.35
CA ALA A 190 2.02 4.18 11.13
C ALA A 190 0.98 3.06 10.94
N VAL A 191 0.70 2.67 9.69
CA VAL A 191 -0.21 1.57 9.36
C VAL A 191 0.23 0.27 10.05
N VAL A 192 1.50 -0.11 9.93
CA VAL A 192 2.03 -1.35 10.54
C VAL A 192 1.92 -1.31 12.06
N ARG A 193 2.21 -0.15 12.69
CA ARG A 193 2.07 0.02 14.15
C ARG A 193 0.62 -0.13 14.60
N ASP A 194 -0.33 0.47 13.90
CA ASP A 194 -1.75 0.38 14.21
C ASP A 194 -2.26 -1.06 14.08
N LEU A 195 -1.88 -1.76 12.99
CA LEU A 195 -2.19 -3.18 12.81
C LEU A 195 -1.58 -4.04 13.93
N ALA A 196 -0.30 -3.87 14.22
CA ALA A 196 0.38 -4.62 15.28
C ALA A 196 -0.29 -4.40 16.64
N ALA A 197 -0.65 -3.16 16.97
CA ALA A 197 -1.35 -2.85 18.22
C ALA A 197 -2.75 -3.48 18.27
N ARG A 198 -3.46 -3.57 17.16
CA ARG A 198 -4.75 -4.26 17.07
C ARG A 198 -4.59 -5.76 17.26
N LEU A 199 -3.70 -6.39 16.50
CA LEU A 199 -3.45 -7.83 16.57
C LEU A 199 -2.99 -8.25 17.98
N ALA A 200 -2.19 -7.43 18.65
CA ALA A 200 -1.77 -7.69 20.03
C ALA A 200 -2.94 -7.68 21.03
N ARG A 201 -3.99 -6.90 20.78
CA ARG A 201 -5.16 -6.80 21.66
C ARG A 201 -6.23 -7.84 21.39
N GLN A 202 -6.54 -8.08 20.12
CA GLN A 202 -7.71 -8.87 19.70
C GLN A 202 -7.34 -10.18 19.00
N GLY A 203 -6.05 -10.44 18.76
CA GLY A 203 -5.58 -11.63 18.04
C GLY A 203 -5.75 -11.51 16.54
N GLY A 204 -5.29 -12.55 15.85
CA GLY A 204 -5.35 -12.64 14.40
C GLY A 204 -3.98 -12.69 13.75
N ALA A 205 -3.92 -12.37 12.46
CA ALA A 205 -2.68 -12.37 11.67
C ALA A 205 -2.74 -11.31 10.57
N THR A 206 -1.58 -10.93 10.04
CA THR A 206 -1.50 -10.12 8.82
C THR A 206 -0.57 -10.77 7.81
N LEU A 207 -0.96 -10.74 6.54
CA LEU A 207 -0.15 -11.09 5.38
C LEU A 207 0.06 -9.85 4.55
N MET A 208 1.32 -9.43 4.40
CA MET A 208 1.72 -8.32 3.55
C MET A 208 2.56 -8.88 2.40
N VAL A 209 2.14 -8.63 1.18
CA VAL A 209 2.87 -9.01 -0.04
C VAL A 209 3.14 -7.73 -0.81
N ASP A 210 4.41 -7.35 -0.89
CA ASP A 210 4.79 -6.07 -1.49
C ASP A 210 6.25 -6.09 -1.98
N TYR A 211 6.59 -5.12 -2.80
CA TYR A 211 7.96 -4.89 -3.24
C TYR A 211 8.77 -4.24 -2.12
N GLY A 212 10.04 -4.62 -2.02
CA GLY A 212 10.90 -4.08 -0.98
C GLY A 212 12.37 -4.43 -1.17
N TYR A 213 13.18 -3.86 -0.29
CA TYR A 213 14.60 -4.15 -0.18
C TYR A 213 15.00 -4.22 1.30
N ASP A 214 16.11 -4.90 1.58
CA ASP A 214 16.69 -4.94 2.92
C ASP A 214 17.48 -3.66 3.16
N GLY A 215 17.07 -2.87 4.12
CA GLY A 215 17.70 -1.58 4.31
C GLY A 215 17.43 -0.95 5.64
N PRO A 216 17.98 0.23 5.94
CA PRO A 216 18.03 1.43 5.08
C PRO A 216 19.17 1.43 4.07
N ALA A 217 18.88 1.83 2.84
CA ALA A 217 19.80 1.88 1.71
C ALA A 217 19.74 3.22 0.97
N LEU A 218 20.75 3.49 0.14
CA LEU A 218 20.71 4.61 -0.80
C LEU A 218 19.99 4.19 -2.07
N GLY A 219 19.19 5.10 -2.63
CA GLY A 219 18.53 4.89 -3.91
C GLY A 219 17.23 5.63 -4.03
N GLU A 220 16.66 5.62 -5.23
CA GLU A 220 15.35 6.17 -5.55
C GLU A 220 14.47 5.03 -6.05
N THR A 221 13.35 4.79 -5.35
CA THR A 221 12.36 3.77 -5.73
C THR A 221 11.07 4.39 -6.24
N LEU A 222 10.91 5.72 -6.14
CA LEU A 222 9.75 6.42 -6.68
C LEU A 222 9.68 6.24 -8.19
N GLN A 223 8.65 5.53 -8.63
CA GLN A 223 8.41 5.22 -10.04
C GLN A 223 6.98 5.56 -10.41
N ALA A 224 6.75 5.79 -11.70
CA ALA A 224 5.43 5.80 -12.30
C ALA A 224 5.37 4.74 -13.39
N VAL A 225 4.18 4.21 -13.63
CA VAL A 225 3.93 3.24 -14.70
C VAL A 225 2.81 3.77 -15.58
N ARG A 226 2.99 3.67 -16.88
CA ARG A 226 1.97 4.01 -17.89
C ARG A 226 2.02 2.99 -19.01
N GLY A 227 0.87 2.38 -19.32
CA GLY A 227 0.80 1.37 -20.37
C GLY A 227 1.78 0.22 -20.16
N HIS A 228 1.95 -0.26 -18.93
CA HIS A 228 2.89 -1.32 -18.51
C HIS A 228 4.38 -0.99 -18.67
N GLY A 229 4.73 0.28 -18.87
CA GLY A 229 6.12 0.76 -18.97
C GLY A 229 6.45 1.80 -17.91
N PHE A 230 7.74 1.89 -17.54
CA PHE A 230 8.21 2.93 -16.62
C PHE A 230 8.01 4.32 -17.23
N ALA A 231 7.50 5.24 -16.42
CA ALA A 231 7.33 6.66 -16.72
C ALA A 231 8.00 7.52 -15.65
N ASN A 232 8.36 8.74 -16.01
CA ASN A 232 8.87 9.69 -15.04
C ASN A 232 7.70 10.22 -14.18
N PRO A 233 7.73 10.05 -12.85
CA PRO A 233 6.63 10.46 -11.97
C PRO A 233 6.35 11.97 -11.99
N PHE A 234 7.27 12.79 -12.51
CA PHE A 234 7.15 14.24 -12.54
C PHE A 234 6.59 14.79 -13.87
N ASP A 235 6.49 13.97 -14.94
CA ASP A 235 6.06 14.48 -16.25
C ASP A 235 4.56 14.71 -16.33
N THR A 236 3.76 13.74 -15.88
CA THR A 236 2.29 13.81 -15.94
C THR A 236 1.66 13.15 -14.70
N PRO A 237 1.81 13.77 -13.52
CA PRO A 237 1.32 13.18 -12.27
C PRO A 237 -0.19 12.95 -12.30
N GLY A 238 -0.62 11.77 -11.85
CA GLY A 238 -2.04 11.39 -11.81
C GLY A 238 -2.63 10.95 -13.16
N GLN A 239 -1.78 10.67 -14.16
CA GLN A 239 -2.24 10.20 -15.48
C GLN A 239 -1.75 8.80 -15.75
#